data_ea9638d5626c316b6f2527be86af1249
#
_entry.id   ea9638d5626c316b6f2527be86af1249
#
_cell.length_a   1.000
_cell.length_b   1.000
_cell.length_c   1.000
_cell.angle_alpha   90.00
_cell.angle_beta   90.00
_cell.angle_gamma   90.00
#
_symmetry.space_group_name_H-M   'P 1'
#
loop_
_entity.id
_entity.type
_entity.pdbx_description
1 polymer ?
#
loop_
_entity_poly.entity_id
_entity_poly.type
_entity_poly.pdbx_seq_one_letter_code
_entity_poly.pdbx_strand_id
1 'polypeptide(L)'
;LWMKELVSLDIYNDLIGDIKNVDVDKTVEYELPTELLKERLKRMDEKSPFNIEYNIGLENVIKSFLKNRKKGFERLMGISQFYFPIFEEELAKNNIPLEIKYLAVVESALNPLAVSRVGATGLWQFMYQTGKQYNLNISSYVDERSDPLKASQAASKYMQNMYRIFGDWDL
;
A
#
# COMPACT_ATOMS: atom_id res chain seq x y z
N LEU A 1 -16.41 3.16 -18.35
CA LEU A 1 -16.47 4.01 -17.14
C LEU A 1 -15.49 3.49 -16.08
N TRP A 2 -15.55 2.23 -15.73
CA TRP A 2 -14.75 1.55 -14.71
C TRP A 2 -13.23 1.65 -14.91
N MET A 3 -12.72 1.44 -16.15
CA MET A 3 -11.27 1.56 -16.43
C MET A 3 -10.74 3.00 -16.30
N LYS A 4 -11.56 4.03 -16.57
CA LYS A 4 -11.16 5.43 -16.35
C LYS A 4 -11.03 5.76 -14.87
N GLU A 5 -11.81 5.12 -14.02
CA GLU A 5 -11.73 5.33 -12.57
C GLU A 5 -10.50 4.65 -11.95
N LEU A 6 -10.07 3.50 -12.47
CA LEU A 6 -8.87 2.78 -12.01
C LEU A 6 -7.58 3.62 -12.16
N VAL A 7 -7.53 4.50 -13.15
CA VAL A 7 -6.35 5.30 -13.49
C VAL A 7 -6.53 6.80 -13.20
N SER A 8 -7.53 7.18 -12.39
CA SER A 8 -7.77 8.59 -12.05
C SER A 8 -6.66 9.14 -11.16
N LEU A 9 -5.86 10.05 -11.73
CA LEU A 9 -4.79 10.75 -11.02
C LEU A 9 -5.30 11.64 -9.88
N ASP A 10 -6.51 12.18 -9.99
CA ASP A 10 -7.08 13.07 -8.97
C ASP A 10 -7.28 12.33 -7.65
N ILE A 11 -7.80 11.11 -7.71
CA ILE A 11 -8.02 10.29 -6.51
C ILE A 11 -6.71 9.77 -5.92
N TYR A 12 -5.74 9.45 -6.77
CA TYR A 12 -4.38 9.14 -6.33
C TYR A 12 -3.80 10.33 -5.56
N ASN A 13 -3.86 11.54 -6.12
CA ASN A 13 -3.31 12.73 -5.48
C ASN A 13 -4.00 13.05 -4.16
N ASP A 14 -5.33 12.92 -4.09
CA ASP A 14 -6.11 13.12 -2.88
C ASP A 14 -5.72 12.12 -1.78
N LEU A 15 -5.68 10.82 -2.10
CA LEU A 15 -5.35 9.78 -1.13
C LEU A 15 -3.89 9.88 -0.64
N ILE A 16 -2.94 10.09 -1.54
CA ILE A 16 -1.52 10.24 -1.16
C ILE A 16 -1.32 11.55 -0.38
N GLY A 17 -2.01 12.62 -0.76
CA GLY A 17 -2.02 13.86 0.00
C GLY A 17 -2.53 13.66 1.42
N ASP A 18 -3.62 12.91 1.58
CA ASP A 18 -4.18 12.59 2.89
C ASP A 18 -3.25 11.73 3.75
N ILE A 19 -2.65 10.70 3.16
CA ILE A 19 -1.69 9.83 3.86
C ILE A 19 -0.48 10.64 4.34
N LYS A 20 0.05 11.52 3.50
CA LYS A 20 1.26 12.32 3.82
C LYS A 20 1.01 13.46 4.80
N ASN A 21 -0.23 13.96 4.91
CA ASN A 21 -0.59 15.10 5.73
C ASN A 21 -1.48 14.70 6.93
N VAL A 22 -1.42 13.45 7.37
CA VAL A 22 -2.13 13.01 8.57
C VAL A 22 -1.56 13.72 9.79
N ASP A 23 -2.42 14.43 10.51
CA ASP A 23 -2.11 15.00 11.82
C ASP A 23 -2.43 13.97 12.91
N VAL A 24 -1.41 13.34 13.44
CA VAL A 24 -1.52 12.28 14.47
C VAL A 24 -1.95 12.82 15.84
N ASP A 25 -1.72 14.11 16.09
CA ASP A 25 -2.02 14.76 17.38
C ASP A 25 -3.44 15.32 17.41
N LYS A 26 -4.10 15.41 16.26
CA LYS A 26 -5.46 15.94 16.16
C LYS A 26 -6.50 14.91 16.61
N THR A 27 -7.10 15.14 17.78
CA THR A 27 -8.23 14.33 18.26
C THR A 27 -9.43 14.41 17.31
N VAL A 28 -9.97 13.25 16.94
CA VAL A 28 -11.11 13.12 16.05
C VAL A 28 -12.25 12.39 16.77
N GLU A 29 -13.39 13.05 16.91
CA GLU A 29 -14.61 12.40 17.41
C GLU A 29 -15.22 11.52 16.30
N TYR A 30 -15.33 10.23 16.57
CA TYR A 30 -15.96 9.24 15.71
C TYR A 30 -16.50 8.08 16.57
N GLU A 31 -17.63 7.51 16.15
CA GLU A 31 -18.32 6.41 16.89
C GLU A 31 -17.52 5.08 16.78
N LEU A 32 -16.32 5.07 17.30
CA LEU A 32 -15.50 3.88 17.48
C LEU A 32 -14.99 3.84 18.93
N PRO A 33 -15.54 2.96 19.80
CA PRO A 33 -15.06 2.83 21.17
C PRO A 33 -13.58 2.41 21.20
N THR A 34 -12.78 3.09 22.01
CA THR A 34 -11.34 2.83 22.14
C THR A 34 -11.05 1.38 22.54
N GLU A 35 -11.82 0.80 23.46
CA GLU A 35 -11.60 -0.59 23.88
C GLU A 35 -11.87 -1.60 22.75
N LEU A 36 -12.88 -1.35 21.93
CA LEU A 36 -13.12 -2.16 20.72
C LEU A 36 -11.98 -2.05 19.72
N LEU A 37 -11.42 -0.85 19.57
CA LEU A 37 -10.26 -0.64 18.68
C LEU A 37 -9.04 -1.40 19.19
N LYS A 38 -8.72 -1.29 20.49
CA LYS A 38 -7.62 -2.04 21.12
C LYS A 38 -7.76 -3.54 20.92
N GLU A 39 -8.96 -4.08 21.14
CA GLU A 39 -9.22 -5.52 20.94
C GLU A 39 -8.99 -5.94 19.48
N ARG A 40 -9.43 -5.11 18.52
CA ARG A 40 -9.22 -5.39 17.09
C ARG A 40 -7.73 -5.32 16.70
N LEU A 41 -7.01 -4.32 17.17
CA LEU A 41 -5.56 -4.18 16.90
C LEU A 41 -4.81 -5.38 17.50
N LYS A 42 -5.10 -5.76 18.73
CA LYS A 42 -4.50 -6.95 19.36
C LYS A 42 -4.75 -8.22 18.55
N ARG A 43 -5.98 -8.44 18.06
CA ARG A 43 -6.28 -9.61 17.20
C ARG A 43 -5.58 -9.57 15.84
N MET A 44 -5.27 -8.37 15.32
CA MET A 44 -4.47 -8.23 14.11
C MET A 44 -3.01 -8.54 14.40
N ASP A 45 -2.45 -8.01 15.49
CA ASP A 45 -1.09 -8.25 15.94
C ASP A 45 -0.80 -9.75 16.14
N GLU A 46 -1.69 -10.49 16.81
CA GLU A 46 -1.57 -11.94 17.02
C GLU A 46 -1.48 -12.78 15.75
N LYS A 47 -1.87 -12.23 14.60
CA LYS A 47 -1.90 -12.92 13.30
C LYS A 47 -0.93 -12.34 12.27
N SER A 48 -0.32 -11.22 12.58
CA SER A 48 0.57 -10.48 11.71
C SER A 48 2.03 -10.69 12.13
N PRO A 49 2.97 -10.75 11.19
CA PRO A 49 4.39 -10.71 11.51
C PRO A 49 4.88 -9.30 11.90
N PHE A 50 4.01 -8.28 11.78
CA PHE A 50 4.30 -6.89 12.12
C PHE A 50 3.87 -6.61 13.56
N ASN A 51 4.58 -5.71 14.25
CA ASN A 51 4.23 -5.25 15.58
C ASN A 51 3.15 -4.15 15.50
N ILE A 52 1.93 -4.47 15.91
CA ILE A 52 0.77 -3.56 15.82
C ILE A 52 0.36 -3.13 17.22
N GLU A 53 0.99 -2.10 17.76
CA GLU A 53 0.68 -1.56 19.08
C GLU A 53 -0.32 -0.40 19.02
N TYR A 54 -1.27 -0.42 19.96
CA TYR A 54 -2.17 0.71 20.14
C TYR A 54 -1.42 1.93 20.68
N ASN A 55 -1.67 3.08 20.07
CA ASN A 55 -1.37 4.39 20.64
C ASN A 55 -2.44 5.41 20.23
N ILE A 56 -2.47 6.55 20.91
CA ILE A 56 -3.50 7.57 20.68
C ILE A 56 -3.38 8.21 19.29
N GLY A 57 -2.16 8.35 18.74
CA GLY A 57 -1.94 8.85 17.39
C GLY A 57 -2.56 7.92 16.34
N LEU A 58 -2.35 6.61 16.47
CA LEU A 58 -2.95 5.61 15.59
C LEU A 58 -4.49 5.64 15.67
N GLU A 59 -5.07 5.79 16.88
CA GLU A 59 -6.51 5.94 17.04
C GLU A 59 -7.03 7.20 16.31
N ASN A 60 -6.36 8.33 16.46
CA ASN A 60 -6.72 9.58 15.79
C ASN A 60 -6.69 9.43 14.27
N VAL A 61 -5.64 8.80 13.73
CA VAL A 61 -5.51 8.49 12.31
C VAL A 61 -6.68 7.63 11.84
N ILE A 62 -6.94 6.50 12.50
CA ILE A 62 -8.01 5.58 12.12
C ILE A 62 -9.37 6.30 12.14
N LYS A 63 -9.68 7.04 13.21
CA LYS A 63 -10.94 7.80 13.32
C LYS A 63 -11.06 8.88 12.25
N SER A 64 -9.96 9.57 11.92
CA SER A 64 -9.93 10.59 10.86
C SER A 64 -10.26 9.98 9.50
N PHE A 65 -9.63 8.88 9.15
CA PHE A 65 -9.90 8.20 7.88
C PHE A 65 -11.35 7.67 7.81
N LEU A 66 -11.85 7.02 8.85
CA LEU A 66 -13.23 6.52 8.89
C LEU A 66 -14.27 7.63 8.79
N LYS A 67 -14.01 8.78 9.41
CA LYS A 67 -14.92 9.94 9.38
C LYS A 67 -14.90 10.65 8.03
N ASN A 68 -13.70 10.94 7.50
CA ASN A 68 -13.53 11.92 6.43
C ASN A 68 -13.29 11.26 5.07
N ARG A 69 -12.90 9.98 5.01
CA ARG A 69 -12.39 9.31 3.80
C ARG A 69 -13.15 8.03 3.42
N LYS A 70 -14.37 7.89 3.90
CA LYS A 70 -15.19 6.69 3.65
C LYS A 70 -15.29 6.32 2.18
N LYS A 71 -15.58 7.29 1.30
CA LYS A 71 -15.66 7.07 -0.16
C LYS A 71 -14.32 6.63 -0.77
N GLY A 72 -13.21 7.20 -0.31
CA GLY A 72 -11.87 6.80 -0.72
C GLY A 72 -11.57 5.35 -0.35
N PHE A 73 -11.92 4.94 0.88
CA PHE A 73 -11.79 3.55 1.34
C PHE A 73 -12.68 2.58 0.58
N GLU A 74 -13.95 2.90 0.37
CA GLU A 74 -14.88 2.08 -0.43
C GLU A 74 -14.32 1.82 -1.83
N ARG A 75 -13.72 2.84 -2.43
CA ARG A 75 -13.07 2.71 -3.73
C ARG A 75 -11.80 1.86 -3.67
N LEU A 76 -10.91 2.10 -2.71
CA LEU A 76 -9.71 1.27 -2.52
C LEU A 76 -10.07 -0.20 -2.32
N MET A 77 -11.10 -0.48 -1.52
CA MET A 77 -11.61 -1.84 -1.34
C MET A 77 -12.11 -2.45 -2.64
N GLY A 78 -12.81 -1.68 -3.49
CA GLY A 78 -13.23 -2.15 -4.81
C GLY A 78 -12.06 -2.48 -5.74
N ILE A 79 -11.06 -1.59 -5.81
CA ILE A 79 -9.86 -1.78 -6.64
C ILE A 79 -8.98 -2.92 -6.10
N SER A 80 -8.86 -3.06 -4.80
CA SER A 80 -8.05 -4.10 -4.16
C SER A 80 -8.54 -5.51 -4.52
N GLN A 81 -9.83 -5.72 -4.73
CA GLN A 81 -10.37 -7.01 -5.18
C GLN A 81 -9.78 -7.47 -6.52
N PHE A 82 -9.35 -6.53 -7.35
CA PHE A 82 -8.69 -6.84 -8.63
C PHE A 82 -7.19 -7.10 -8.46
N TYR A 83 -6.48 -6.25 -7.69
CA TYR A 83 -5.01 -6.33 -7.60
C TYR A 83 -4.51 -7.29 -6.51
N PHE A 84 -5.19 -7.38 -5.38
CA PHE A 84 -4.71 -8.19 -4.25
C PHE A 84 -4.51 -9.67 -4.58
N PRO A 85 -5.36 -10.35 -5.37
CA PRO A 85 -5.08 -11.73 -5.76
C PRO A 85 -3.73 -11.89 -6.49
N ILE A 86 -3.36 -10.93 -7.35
CA ILE A 86 -2.07 -10.94 -8.07
C ILE A 86 -0.91 -10.75 -7.08
N PHE A 87 -1.05 -9.80 -6.14
CA PHE A 87 -0.02 -9.53 -5.14
C PHE A 87 0.16 -10.71 -4.19
N GLU A 88 -0.93 -11.24 -3.66
CA GLU A 88 -0.93 -12.38 -2.73
C GLU A 88 -0.28 -13.61 -3.34
N GLU A 89 -0.57 -13.90 -4.61
CA GLU A 89 0.06 -15.03 -5.32
C GLU A 89 1.58 -14.87 -5.40
N GLU A 90 2.06 -13.68 -5.81
CA GLU A 90 3.50 -13.43 -5.97
C GLU A 90 4.23 -13.32 -4.62
N LEU A 91 3.60 -12.74 -3.59
CA LEU A 91 4.14 -12.69 -2.24
C LEU A 91 4.25 -14.10 -1.63
N ALA A 92 3.19 -14.91 -1.75
CA ALA A 92 3.17 -16.29 -1.24
C ALA A 92 4.24 -17.17 -1.90
N LYS A 93 4.45 -17.07 -3.21
CA LYS A 93 5.51 -17.80 -3.94
C LYS A 93 6.91 -17.53 -3.37
N ASN A 94 7.13 -16.37 -2.77
CA ASN A 94 8.41 -15.95 -2.22
C ASN A 94 8.45 -16.01 -0.68
N ASN A 95 7.44 -16.61 -0.02
CA ASN A 95 7.31 -16.70 1.43
C ASN A 95 7.34 -15.33 2.13
N ILE A 96 6.66 -14.34 1.55
CA ILE A 96 6.55 -12.98 2.07
C ILE A 96 5.18 -12.82 2.73
N PRO A 97 5.10 -12.12 3.88
CA PRO A 97 3.81 -11.82 4.52
C PRO A 97 2.83 -11.15 3.56
N LEU A 98 1.59 -11.61 3.56
CA LEU A 98 0.58 -11.11 2.63
C LEU A 98 0.16 -9.66 2.93
N GLU A 99 0.43 -9.18 4.13
CA GLU A 99 0.20 -7.79 4.56
C GLU A 99 1.05 -6.79 3.75
N ILE A 100 2.19 -7.22 3.20
CA ILE A 100 3.02 -6.39 2.29
C ILE A 100 2.21 -5.87 1.09
N LYS A 101 1.13 -6.51 0.69
CA LYS A 101 0.23 -5.99 -0.35
C LYS A 101 -0.29 -4.57 -0.07
N TYR A 102 -0.44 -4.20 1.21
CA TYR A 102 -0.89 -2.87 1.59
C TYR A 102 0.15 -1.77 1.31
N LEU A 103 1.42 -2.13 1.09
CA LEU A 103 2.43 -1.17 0.66
C LEU A 103 2.05 -0.52 -0.67
N ALA A 104 1.51 -1.27 -1.63
CA ALA A 104 1.03 -0.72 -2.90
C ALA A 104 -0.15 0.27 -2.73
N VAL A 105 -0.94 0.13 -1.65
CA VAL A 105 -1.98 1.13 -1.30
C VAL A 105 -1.31 2.43 -0.87
N VAL A 106 -0.32 2.36 0.00
CA VAL A 106 0.41 3.54 0.53
C VAL A 106 1.23 4.22 -0.57
N GLU A 107 1.88 3.44 -1.44
CA GLU A 107 2.77 3.94 -2.47
C GLU A 107 2.03 4.59 -3.67
N SER A 108 0.91 4.01 -4.08
CA SER A 108 0.24 4.41 -5.33
C SER A 108 -1.27 4.55 -5.25
N ALA A 109 -1.90 4.33 -4.08
CA ALA A 109 -3.34 4.15 -3.97
C ALA A 109 -3.89 3.14 -5.00
N LEU A 110 -3.10 2.09 -5.29
CA LEU A 110 -3.38 1.04 -6.30
C LEU A 110 -3.51 1.59 -7.74
N ASN A 111 -2.85 2.70 -8.07
CA ASN A 111 -2.80 3.23 -9.43
C ASN A 111 -1.55 2.71 -10.19
N PRO A 112 -1.71 1.85 -11.22
CA PRO A 112 -0.59 1.29 -11.98
C PRO A 112 0.17 2.34 -12.82
N LEU A 113 -0.46 3.49 -13.07
CA LEU A 113 0.14 4.59 -13.85
C LEU A 113 0.64 5.73 -12.96
N ALA A 114 0.69 5.53 -11.64
CA ALA A 114 1.22 6.54 -10.74
C ALA A 114 2.70 6.83 -11.02
N VAL A 115 3.04 8.12 -11.11
CA VAL A 115 4.42 8.58 -11.26
C VAL A 115 4.68 9.66 -10.23
N SER A 116 5.67 9.44 -9.36
CA SER A 116 6.05 10.42 -8.35
C SER A 116 6.90 11.54 -8.95
N ARG A 117 7.06 12.63 -8.20
CA ARG A 117 7.90 13.78 -8.61
C ARG A 117 9.35 13.38 -8.93
N VAL A 118 9.85 12.33 -8.31
CA VAL A 118 11.23 11.84 -8.50
C VAL A 118 11.33 10.66 -9.48
N GLY A 119 10.23 10.32 -10.16
CA GLY A 119 10.19 9.30 -11.21
C GLY A 119 9.98 7.86 -10.73
N ALA A 120 9.61 7.65 -9.47
CA ALA A 120 9.10 6.35 -9.04
C ALA A 120 7.77 6.05 -9.74
N THR A 121 7.56 4.84 -10.23
CA THR A 121 6.46 4.53 -11.14
C THR A 121 5.75 3.24 -10.75
N GLY A 122 4.43 3.22 -10.99
CA GLY A 122 3.56 2.05 -10.89
C GLY A 122 3.05 1.74 -9.49
N LEU A 123 2.42 0.57 -9.35
CA LEU A 123 1.79 0.11 -8.10
C LEU A 123 2.75 0.08 -6.91
N TRP A 124 4.00 -0.30 -7.15
CA TRP A 124 5.05 -0.49 -6.14
C TRP A 124 6.09 0.64 -6.13
N GLN A 125 5.86 1.72 -6.89
CA GLN A 125 6.71 2.91 -6.96
C GLN A 125 8.19 2.60 -7.17
N PHE A 126 8.51 1.72 -8.11
CA PHE A 126 9.89 1.43 -8.47
C PHE A 126 10.59 2.64 -9.09
N MET A 127 11.77 2.98 -8.57
CA MET A 127 12.71 3.84 -9.26
C MET A 127 13.27 3.14 -10.51
N TYR A 128 13.69 3.90 -11.52
CA TYR A 128 14.20 3.36 -12.77
C TYR A 128 15.32 2.32 -12.56
N GLN A 129 16.34 2.66 -11.78
CA GLN A 129 17.49 1.78 -11.53
C GLN A 129 17.08 0.52 -10.79
N THR A 130 16.25 0.64 -9.77
CA THR A 130 15.74 -0.50 -9.00
C THR A 130 14.89 -1.42 -9.88
N GLY A 131 14.01 -0.86 -10.71
CA GLY A 131 13.24 -1.65 -11.67
C GLY A 131 14.13 -2.45 -12.61
N LYS A 132 15.18 -1.84 -13.16
CA LYS A 132 16.16 -2.53 -14.01
C LYS A 132 16.92 -3.63 -13.26
N GLN A 133 17.31 -3.39 -12.01
CA GLN A 133 17.99 -4.37 -11.17
C GLN A 133 17.15 -5.64 -10.95
N TYR A 134 15.82 -5.48 -10.89
CA TYR A 134 14.86 -6.59 -10.73
C TYR A 134 14.25 -7.04 -12.08
N ASN A 135 14.94 -6.79 -13.18
CA ASN A 135 14.66 -7.27 -14.54
C ASN A 135 13.36 -6.75 -15.14
N LEU A 136 12.86 -5.58 -14.72
CA LEU A 136 11.77 -4.91 -15.40
C LEU A 136 12.28 -4.30 -16.73
N ASN A 137 11.55 -4.55 -17.81
CA ASN A 137 11.81 -3.90 -19.09
C ASN A 137 11.30 -2.46 -19.04
N ILE A 138 12.23 -1.53 -19.12
CA ILE A 138 11.95 -0.10 -19.12
C ILE A 138 12.64 0.53 -20.32
N SER A 139 11.86 0.99 -21.27
CA SER A 139 12.31 1.60 -22.52
C SER A 139 11.38 2.77 -22.89
N SER A 140 11.64 3.41 -24.05
CA SER A 140 10.75 4.46 -24.58
C SER A 140 9.37 3.94 -25.01
N TYR A 141 9.21 2.64 -25.17
CA TYR A 141 7.98 2.02 -25.68
C TYR A 141 7.23 1.21 -24.63
N VAL A 142 7.94 0.69 -23.63
CA VAL A 142 7.38 -0.21 -22.59
C VAL A 142 7.98 0.19 -21.25
N ASP A 143 7.12 0.23 -20.23
CA ASP A 143 7.52 0.39 -18.84
C ASP A 143 6.80 -0.65 -17.97
N GLU A 144 7.47 -1.77 -17.68
CA GLU A 144 6.91 -2.86 -16.88
C GLU A 144 6.74 -2.53 -15.40
N ARG A 145 7.19 -1.35 -14.94
CA ARG A 145 6.85 -0.85 -13.60
C ARG A 145 5.34 -0.59 -13.46
N SER A 146 4.66 -0.33 -14.59
CA SER A 146 3.21 -0.15 -14.67
C SER A 146 2.44 -1.45 -14.95
N ASP A 147 3.12 -2.56 -15.21
CA ASP A 147 2.50 -3.89 -15.37
C ASP A 147 2.24 -4.52 -14.00
N PRO A 148 0.98 -4.81 -13.61
CA PRO A 148 0.66 -5.30 -12.27
C PRO A 148 1.37 -6.61 -11.91
N LEU A 149 1.45 -7.55 -12.84
CA LEU A 149 2.08 -8.85 -12.59
C LEU A 149 3.61 -8.75 -12.54
N LYS A 150 4.21 -8.11 -13.54
CA LYS A 150 5.68 -7.95 -13.62
C LYS A 150 6.23 -7.14 -12.45
N ALA A 151 5.55 -6.02 -12.12
CA ALA A 151 5.94 -5.20 -10.99
C ALA A 151 5.80 -5.94 -9.66
N SER A 152 4.75 -6.78 -9.47
CA SER A 152 4.59 -7.58 -8.25
C SER A 152 5.64 -8.69 -8.14
N GLN A 153 6.03 -9.32 -9.23
CA GLN A 153 7.15 -10.27 -9.27
C GLN A 153 8.48 -9.62 -8.87
N ALA A 154 8.73 -8.42 -9.37
CA ALA A 154 9.92 -7.65 -9.01
C ALA A 154 9.87 -7.21 -7.53
N ALA A 155 8.72 -6.74 -7.05
CA ALA A 155 8.52 -6.31 -5.66
C ALA A 155 8.75 -7.47 -4.68
N SER A 156 8.21 -8.66 -4.96
CA SER A 156 8.41 -9.84 -4.13
C SER A 156 9.89 -10.22 -4.02
N LYS A 157 10.63 -10.20 -5.12
CA LYS A 157 12.09 -10.45 -5.10
C LYS A 157 12.85 -9.37 -4.33
N TYR A 158 12.47 -8.10 -4.50
CA TYR A 158 13.04 -6.98 -3.75
C TYR A 158 12.85 -7.18 -2.25
N MET A 159 11.62 -7.43 -1.80
CA MET A 159 11.29 -7.65 -0.38
C MET A 159 12.02 -8.86 0.20
N GLN A 160 12.09 -9.97 -0.53
CA GLN A 160 12.85 -11.14 -0.09
C GLN A 160 14.35 -10.82 0.11
N ASN A 161 14.94 -10.02 -0.78
CA ASN A 161 16.32 -9.59 -0.64
C ASN A 161 16.52 -8.65 0.55
N MET A 162 15.58 -7.73 0.80
CA MET A 162 15.63 -6.85 1.98
C MET A 162 15.54 -7.66 3.27
N TYR A 163 14.63 -8.61 3.35
CA TYR A 163 14.52 -9.50 4.51
C TYR A 163 15.81 -10.31 4.77
N ARG A 164 16.49 -10.77 3.71
CA ARG A 164 17.79 -11.46 3.88
C ARG A 164 18.88 -10.58 4.48
N ILE A 165 18.82 -9.27 4.24
CA ILE A 165 19.80 -8.30 4.73
C ILE A 165 19.49 -7.90 6.17
N PHE A 166 18.23 -7.59 6.45
CA PHE A 166 17.82 -6.96 7.71
C PHE A 166 17.23 -7.96 8.71
N GLY A 167 16.65 -9.08 8.25
CA GLY A 167 16.05 -10.10 9.11
C GLY A 167 14.71 -9.70 9.73
N ASP A 168 14.12 -8.60 9.27
CA ASP A 168 12.91 -8.01 9.80
C ASP A 168 12.01 -7.50 8.68
N TRP A 169 10.69 -7.50 8.90
CA TRP A 169 9.69 -6.95 7.96
C TRP A 169 9.28 -5.52 8.28
N ASP A 170 9.59 -5.01 9.47
CA ASP A 170 9.25 -3.66 9.94
C ASP A 170 10.21 -2.57 9.45
N LEU A 171 11.17 -2.89 8.58
CA LEU A 171 12.21 -1.98 8.08
C LEU A 171 11.90 -1.36 6.72
#